data_d2f8959abae8c141789c522687e39583
#
_entry.id   d2f8959abae8c141789c522687e39583
#
_cell.length_a   1.000
_cell.length_b   1.000
_cell.length_c   1.000
_cell.angle_alpha   90.00
_cell.angle_beta   90.00
_cell.angle_gamma   90.00
#
_symmetry.space_group_name_H-M   'P 1'
#
loop_
_entity.id
_entity.type
_entity.pdbx_description
1 polymer ?
#
loop_
_entity_poly.entity_id
_entity_poly.type
_entity_poly.pdbx_seq_one_letter_code
_entity_poly.pdbx_strand_id
1 'polypeptide(L)'
;MHCVTCRQTSERLDRTPHLDSMTSLAETRDPPSARALPADLRLGAVRLTVSNLDRSVAWYERSLGLHVGRHEATTAELGDGRYTVLMLVEDSRARPAGRHAGLFHYALLYPTREELARAAVRLSLADTPIEGASDHGTHEALYLPDPDGNGIELAADRPREVWPKPEEEYSSGPRALDLPSLLDTIAGEPARARVAPGLRVGHLHLHVGDVDRGLAFYRDVLGFELSALLPSAAFVSAGGYHHHLGFNVWRGRGVGPAPDHTVGLRDWTIELGTAEQVAEVRSRLEDTALAVQPTAGGFMVRDPWEIAVQVVVGPAAGPAG
;
A
#
# COMPACT_ATOMS: atom_id res chain seq x y z
N MET A 1 -25.52 14.72 -48.16
CA MET A 1 -25.80 13.27 -48.32
C MET A 1 -24.48 12.59 -48.65
N HIS A 2 -23.82 11.99 -47.69
CA HIS A 2 -23.00 10.78 -47.82
C HIS A 2 -22.63 10.36 -46.40
N CYS A 3 -23.24 9.28 -46.03
CA CYS A 3 -23.02 8.58 -44.74
C CYS A 3 -21.67 7.87 -44.81
N VAL A 4 -20.73 8.17 -43.88
CA VAL A 4 -19.49 7.41 -43.72
C VAL A 4 -19.67 6.49 -42.54
N THR A 5 -19.78 5.20 -42.84
CA THR A 5 -19.85 4.04 -41.96
C THR A 5 -18.63 4.00 -41.03
N CYS A 6 -18.90 4.06 -39.75
CA CYS A 6 -17.97 3.74 -38.68
C CYS A 6 -17.73 2.22 -38.66
N ARG A 7 -16.54 1.76 -39.05
CA ARG A 7 -16.10 0.38 -38.82
C ARG A 7 -15.60 0.25 -37.39
N GLN A 8 -16.35 -0.47 -36.60
CA GLN A 8 -15.88 -1.01 -35.32
C GLN A 8 -14.81 -2.07 -35.59
N THR A 9 -13.58 -1.79 -35.21
CA THR A 9 -12.57 -2.82 -34.96
C THR A 9 -12.59 -3.12 -33.47
N SER A 10 -13.29 -4.21 -33.12
CA SER A 10 -13.21 -4.83 -31.81
C SER A 10 -11.92 -5.63 -31.74
N GLU A 11 -10.84 -5.04 -31.29
CA GLU A 11 -9.71 -5.79 -30.74
C GLU A 11 -9.95 -6.01 -29.26
N ARG A 12 -10.23 -7.27 -28.92
CA ARG A 12 -10.35 -7.77 -27.57
C ARG A 12 -9.01 -7.63 -26.86
N LEU A 13 -8.93 -6.73 -25.91
CA LEU A 13 -7.97 -6.80 -24.82
C LEU A 13 -8.49 -7.82 -23.79
N ASP A 14 -8.35 -9.10 -24.16
CA ASP A 14 -8.56 -10.23 -23.28
C ASP A 14 -7.20 -10.56 -22.66
N ARG A 15 -6.98 -10.22 -21.39
CA ARG A 15 -6.04 -10.85 -20.47
C ARG A 15 -6.04 -10.20 -19.09
N THR A 16 -7.18 -10.30 -18.40
CA THR A 16 -7.11 -10.49 -16.95
C THR A 16 -6.72 -11.94 -16.69
N PRO A 17 -5.69 -12.22 -15.88
CA PRO A 17 -5.42 -13.60 -15.47
C PRO A 17 -6.63 -14.12 -14.69
N HIS A 18 -7.14 -15.27 -15.09
CA HIS A 18 -8.26 -15.98 -14.52
C HIS A 18 -8.22 -16.01 -12.98
N LEU A 19 -9.27 -15.48 -12.37
CA LEU A 19 -9.63 -15.66 -10.95
C LEU A 19 -10.15 -17.10 -10.65
N ASP A 20 -10.15 -18.00 -11.61
CA ASP A 20 -10.87 -19.28 -11.55
C ASP A 20 -10.13 -20.42 -10.84
N SER A 21 -9.12 -20.15 -10.03
CA SER A 21 -8.43 -21.22 -9.27
C SER A 21 -8.28 -20.92 -7.77
N MET A 22 -9.19 -20.19 -7.16
CA MET A 22 -9.12 -19.78 -5.76
C MET A 22 -9.91 -20.66 -4.78
N THR A 23 -10.22 -21.90 -5.12
CA THR A 23 -10.85 -22.84 -4.20
C THR A 23 -9.83 -23.79 -3.56
N SER A 24 -8.88 -23.23 -2.82
CA SER A 24 -8.08 -23.98 -1.86
C SER A 24 -8.10 -23.22 -0.53
N LEU A 25 -8.48 -23.95 0.54
CA LEU A 25 -8.69 -23.46 1.90
C LEU A 25 -7.63 -22.47 2.32
N ALA A 26 -8.04 -21.24 2.67
CA ALA A 26 -7.17 -20.28 3.34
C ALA A 26 -6.80 -20.86 4.70
N GLU A 27 -5.51 -21.07 4.95
CA GLU A 27 -5.04 -21.33 6.32
C GLU A 27 -5.20 -20.03 7.12
N THR A 28 -5.86 -20.14 8.28
CA THR A 28 -6.30 -19.01 9.08
C THR A 28 -5.40 -18.82 10.30
N ARG A 29 -5.42 -17.60 10.77
CA ARG A 29 -4.75 -16.98 11.92
C ARG A 29 -4.06 -17.92 12.89
N ASP A 30 -2.73 -17.76 13.00
CA ASP A 30 -1.98 -18.23 14.14
C ASP A 30 -2.43 -17.52 15.45
N PRO A 31 -2.44 -18.21 16.61
CA PRO A 31 -2.64 -17.54 17.87
C PRO A 31 -1.51 -16.50 18.09
N PRO A 32 -1.78 -15.40 18.85
CA PRO A 32 -0.78 -14.38 19.09
C PRO A 32 0.52 -14.99 19.63
N SER A 33 1.61 -14.79 18.91
CA SER A 33 2.94 -15.22 19.32
C SER A 33 3.48 -14.27 20.39
N ALA A 34 4.29 -14.78 21.33
CA ALA A 34 5.06 -13.92 22.24
C ALA A 34 6.03 -12.95 21.51
N ARG A 35 6.20 -13.13 20.20
CA ARG A 35 6.98 -12.27 19.32
C ARG A 35 6.12 -11.38 18.42
N ALA A 36 4.81 -11.30 18.61
CA ALA A 36 3.95 -10.47 17.77
C ALA A 36 4.32 -8.98 17.87
N LEU A 37 4.22 -8.30 16.74
CA LEU A 37 4.32 -6.83 16.70
C LEU A 37 3.17 -6.22 17.51
N PRO A 38 3.38 -5.04 18.13
CA PRO A 38 2.34 -4.36 18.89
C PRO A 38 1.10 -4.07 18.05
N ALA A 39 -0.07 -4.22 18.67
CA ALA A 39 -1.37 -4.03 18.01
C ALA A 39 -1.61 -2.59 17.53
N ASP A 40 -0.91 -1.63 18.09
CA ASP A 40 -0.98 -0.21 17.82
C ASP A 40 0.11 0.29 16.87
N LEU A 41 0.87 -0.65 16.25
CA LEU A 41 1.84 -0.26 15.22
C LEU A 41 1.17 0.56 14.13
N ARG A 42 1.95 1.45 13.52
CA ARG A 42 1.54 2.22 12.35
C ARG A 42 2.53 1.99 11.22
N LEU A 43 2.06 2.20 10.00
CA LEU A 43 2.95 2.33 8.87
C LEU A 43 3.27 3.82 8.69
N GLY A 44 4.55 4.13 8.68
CA GLY A 44 5.06 5.47 8.39
C GLY A 44 5.10 5.75 6.88
N ALA A 45 5.80 6.80 6.50
CA ALA A 45 5.89 7.21 5.11
C ALA A 45 6.49 6.11 4.21
N VAL A 46 5.94 5.98 3.01
CA VAL A 46 6.50 5.18 1.91
C VAL A 46 7.49 6.05 1.15
N ARG A 47 8.68 5.53 0.86
CA ARG A 47 9.66 6.25 0.03
C ARG A 47 9.76 5.64 -1.35
N LEU A 48 9.51 6.44 -2.38
CA LEU A 48 9.52 6.01 -3.78
C LEU A 48 10.65 6.67 -4.57
N THR A 49 11.26 5.90 -5.47
CA THR A 49 12.04 6.46 -6.58
C THR A 49 11.08 6.88 -7.69
N VAL A 50 11.20 8.11 -8.15
CA VAL A 50 10.47 8.65 -9.30
C VAL A 50 11.43 9.11 -10.38
N SER A 51 11.02 9.06 -11.64
CA SER A 51 11.89 9.45 -12.76
C SER A 51 11.94 10.96 -12.98
N ASN A 52 10.96 11.71 -12.47
CA ASN A 52 10.90 13.18 -12.54
C ASN A 52 10.11 13.71 -11.35
N LEU A 53 10.80 14.44 -10.46
CA LEU A 53 10.23 14.89 -9.18
C LEU A 53 9.10 15.91 -9.38
N ASP A 54 9.33 16.94 -10.19
CA ASP A 54 8.35 18.01 -10.38
C ASP A 54 7.04 17.51 -11.02
N ARG A 55 7.15 16.61 -12.01
CA ARG A 55 5.98 15.94 -12.61
C ARG A 55 5.22 15.15 -11.56
N SER A 56 5.91 14.36 -10.73
CA SER A 56 5.27 13.53 -9.72
C SER A 56 4.63 14.39 -8.64
N VAL A 57 5.32 15.38 -8.09
CA VAL A 57 4.77 16.32 -7.09
C VAL A 57 3.51 16.99 -7.62
N ALA A 58 3.57 17.58 -8.81
CA ALA A 58 2.41 18.25 -9.42
C ALA A 58 1.21 17.30 -9.61
N TRP A 59 1.48 16.04 -9.94
CA TRP A 59 0.42 15.04 -10.09
C TRP A 59 -0.21 14.68 -8.72
N TYR A 60 0.60 14.40 -7.70
CA TYR A 60 0.10 14.07 -6.36
C TYR A 60 -0.71 15.21 -5.74
N GLU A 61 -0.27 16.46 -5.93
CA GLU A 61 -1.02 17.63 -5.49
C GLU A 61 -2.37 17.76 -6.21
N ARG A 62 -2.36 17.65 -7.54
CA ARG A 62 -3.56 17.85 -8.37
C ARG A 62 -4.54 16.71 -8.22
N SER A 63 -4.08 15.46 -8.31
CA SER A 63 -4.93 14.28 -8.39
C SER A 63 -5.38 13.79 -7.03
N LEU A 64 -4.47 13.74 -6.04
CA LEU A 64 -4.77 13.26 -4.71
C LEU A 64 -5.03 14.38 -3.68
N GLY A 65 -4.66 15.61 -4.01
CA GLY A 65 -4.81 16.76 -3.11
C GLY A 65 -3.80 16.76 -1.97
N LEU A 66 -2.68 16.06 -2.10
CA LEU A 66 -1.65 16.02 -1.06
C LEU A 66 -1.02 17.40 -0.87
N HIS A 67 -0.65 17.70 0.36
CA HIS A 67 0.12 18.87 0.71
C HIS A 67 1.61 18.58 0.52
N VAL A 68 2.32 19.47 -0.13
CA VAL A 68 3.79 19.42 -0.21
C VAL A 68 4.35 20.03 1.08
N GLY A 69 5.12 19.23 1.80
CA GLY A 69 5.88 19.66 2.96
C GLY A 69 7.23 20.22 2.54
N ARG A 70 8.30 19.44 2.75
CA ARG A 70 9.64 19.77 2.26
C ARG A 70 9.76 19.47 0.77
N HIS A 71 10.37 20.38 0.00
CA HIS A 71 10.69 20.18 -1.41
C HIS A 71 12.11 20.67 -1.66
N GLU A 72 12.99 19.75 -2.01
CA GLU A 72 14.41 19.98 -2.29
C GLU A 72 14.72 19.61 -3.75
N ALA A 73 15.98 19.79 -4.18
CA ALA A 73 16.34 19.59 -5.59
C ALA A 73 16.02 18.17 -6.13
N THR A 74 16.08 17.13 -5.29
CA THR A 74 15.88 15.74 -5.71
C THR A 74 14.93 14.98 -4.79
N THR A 75 14.31 15.63 -3.81
CA THR A 75 13.40 14.98 -2.85
C THR A 75 12.20 15.85 -2.52
N ALA A 76 11.06 15.22 -2.28
CA ALA A 76 9.87 15.89 -1.78
C ALA A 76 9.15 15.03 -0.75
N GLU A 77 8.55 15.68 0.25
CA GLU A 77 7.68 15.08 1.26
C GLU A 77 6.25 15.53 1.00
N LEU A 78 5.33 14.58 0.94
CA LEU A 78 3.91 14.85 0.70
C LEU A 78 3.05 14.15 1.77
N GLY A 79 1.94 14.80 2.12
CA GLY A 79 1.05 14.27 3.15
C GLY A 79 -0.26 15.04 3.26
N ASP A 80 -0.87 15.02 4.44
CA ASP A 80 -2.14 15.69 4.73
C ASP A 80 -1.98 17.10 5.33
N GLY A 81 -0.76 17.60 5.36
CA GLY A 81 -0.39 18.88 6.00
C GLY A 81 -0.01 18.74 7.48
N ARG A 82 -0.20 17.57 8.10
CA ARG A 82 0.25 17.25 9.46
C ARG A 82 1.26 16.12 9.48
N TYR A 83 1.00 15.08 8.70
CA TYR A 83 1.83 13.87 8.62
C TYR A 83 2.30 13.66 7.18
N THR A 84 3.57 13.31 7.02
CA THR A 84 4.14 12.85 5.75
C THR A 84 3.74 11.38 5.55
N VAL A 85 3.08 11.09 4.42
CA VAL A 85 2.72 9.72 4.03
C VAL A 85 3.56 9.20 2.87
N LEU A 86 4.21 10.13 2.13
CA LEU A 86 4.96 9.81 0.93
C LEU A 86 6.22 10.67 0.86
N MET A 87 7.35 10.03 0.55
CA MET A 87 8.62 10.68 0.26
C MET A 87 9.04 10.29 -1.16
N LEU A 88 9.22 11.27 -2.02
CA LEU A 88 9.71 11.08 -3.39
C LEU A 88 11.19 11.37 -3.47
N VAL A 89 11.93 10.54 -4.20
CA VAL A 89 13.35 10.72 -4.49
C VAL A 89 13.55 10.59 -5.99
N GLU A 90 14.05 11.64 -6.63
CA GLU A 90 14.32 11.61 -8.06
C GLU A 90 15.53 10.74 -8.40
N ASP A 91 15.37 9.91 -9.39
CA ASP A 91 16.45 9.35 -10.18
C ASP A 91 16.07 9.46 -11.67
N SER A 92 16.60 10.45 -12.35
CA SER A 92 16.29 10.72 -13.76
C SER A 92 16.71 9.58 -14.71
N ARG A 93 17.52 8.62 -14.24
CA ARG A 93 17.90 7.41 -14.98
C ARG A 93 16.96 6.24 -14.72
N ALA A 94 16.05 6.38 -13.75
CA ALA A 94 15.18 5.28 -13.36
C ALA A 94 14.31 4.78 -14.52
N ARG A 95 14.12 3.47 -14.55
CA ARG A 95 13.32 2.75 -15.56
C ARG A 95 12.20 2.00 -14.87
N PRO A 96 11.11 1.66 -15.58
CA PRO A 96 10.04 0.82 -15.03
C PRO A 96 10.56 -0.47 -14.42
N ALA A 97 9.95 -0.91 -13.32
CA ALA A 97 10.40 -2.07 -12.52
C ALA A 97 10.42 -3.40 -13.29
N GLY A 98 9.63 -3.56 -14.35
CA GLY A 98 9.57 -4.80 -15.11
C GLY A 98 9.16 -6.00 -14.23
N ARG A 99 9.75 -7.18 -14.50
CA ARG A 99 9.47 -8.43 -13.79
C ARG A 99 10.46 -8.65 -12.64
N HIS A 100 10.44 -7.77 -11.64
CA HIS A 100 11.26 -7.87 -10.43
C HIS A 100 10.37 -7.77 -9.19
N ALA A 101 10.90 -8.15 -8.05
CA ALA A 101 10.29 -7.88 -6.76
C ALA A 101 10.21 -6.36 -6.52
N GLY A 102 9.28 -5.93 -5.69
CA GLY A 102 9.07 -4.51 -5.37
C GLY A 102 7.60 -4.19 -5.11
N LEU A 103 7.22 -2.95 -5.29
CA LEU A 103 5.87 -2.48 -5.01
C LEU A 103 4.84 -3.07 -6.00
N PHE A 104 3.72 -3.55 -5.47
CA PHE A 104 2.49 -3.71 -6.23
C PHE A 104 1.61 -2.47 -6.03
N HIS A 105 1.23 -2.15 -4.79
CA HIS A 105 0.64 -0.88 -4.41
C HIS A 105 0.94 -0.52 -2.95
N TYR A 106 0.77 0.73 -2.61
CA TYR A 106 0.62 1.18 -1.24
C TYR A 106 -0.75 1.84 -1.07
N ALA A 107 -1.35 1.65 0.10
CA ALA A 107 -2.67 2.19 0.39
C ALA A 107 -2.56 3.49 1.18
N LEU A 108 -3.21 4.53 0.68
CA LEU A 108 -3.51 5.75 1.40
C LEU A 108 -4.87 5.59 2.07
N LEU A 109 -4.87 5.45 3.40
CA LEU A 109 -6.06 5.22 4.19
C LEU A 109 -6.65 6.54 4.65
N TYR A 110 -7.82 6.86 4.14
CA TYR A 110 -8.62 8.00 4.52
C TYR A 110 -9.34 7.75 5.85
N PRO A 111 -9.49 8.76 6.71
CA PRO A 111 -10.09 8.57 8.04
C PRO A 111 -11.57 8.20 8.01
N THR A 112 -12.28 8.54 6.94
CA THR A 112 -13.70 8.22 6.78
C THR A 112 -14.06 7.92 5.32
N ARG A 113 -15.22 7.30 5.14
CA ARG A 113 -15.81 7.01 3.82
C ARG A 113 -16.07 8.28 3.02
N GLU A 114 -16.47 9.38 3.68
CA GLU A 114 -16.69 10.68 3.04
C GLU A 114 -15.38 11.27 2.50
N GLU A 115 -14.25 11.09 3.20
CA GLU A 115 -12.96 11.55 2.69
C GLU A 115 -12.49 10.73 1.47
N LEU A 116 -12.80 9.45 1.40
CA LEU A 116 -12.60 8.64 0.21
C LEU A 116 -13.50 9.11 -0.95
N ALA A 117 -14.77 9.45 -0.67
CA ALA A 117 -15.67 10.04 -1.66
C ALA A 117 -15.12 11.36 -2.22
N ARG A 118 -14.58 12.24 -1.35
CA ARG A 118 -13.94 13.50 -1.77
C ARG A 118 -12.69 13.26 -2.59
N ALA A 119 -11.94 12.17 -2.33
CA ALA A 119 -10.82 11.75 -3.16
C ALA A 119 -11.28 11.32 -4.56
N ALA A 120 -12.38 10.56 -4.67
CA ALA A 120 -12.96 10.18 -5.96
C ALA A 120 -13.37 11.41 -6.78
N VAL A 121 -13.96 12.44 -6.15
CA VAL A 121 -14.29 13.71 -6.80
C VAL A 121 -13.03 14.44 -7.28
N ARG A 122 -11.95 14.48 -6.47
CA ARG A 122 -10.67 15.09 -6.89
C ARG A 122 -10.08 14.40 -8.13
N LEU A 123 -10.06 13.05 -8.15
CA LEU A 123 -9.60 12.29 -9.31
C LEU A 123 -10.39 12.63 -10.57
N SER A 124 -11.72 12.71 -10.45
CA SER A 124 -12.60 13.08 -11.57
C SER A 124 -12.32 14.49 -12.08
N LEU A 125 -12.17 15.49 -11.20
CA LEU A 125 -11.86 16.87 -11.57
C LEU A 125 -10.46 17.04 -12.14
N ALA A 126 -9.52 16.18 -11.74
CA ALA A 126 -8.16 16.18 -12.28
C ALA A 126 -8.02 15.38 -13.58
N ASP A 127 -9.10 14.79 -14.07
CA ASP A 127 -9.11 13.86 -15.22
C ASP A 127 -8.10 12.71 -15.03
N THR A 128 -8.05 12.18 -13.79
CA THR A 128 -7.13 11.10 -13.42
C THR A 128 -7.88 9.77 -13.50
N PRO A 129 -7.47 8.85 -14.39
CA PRO A 129 -8.17 7.58 -14.57
C PRO A 129 -8.00 6.67 -13.35
N ILE A 130 -9.08 5.95 -13.01
CA ILE A 130 -9.12 4.88 -12.03
C ILE A 130 -9.04 3.55 -12.78
N GLU A 131 -8.15 2.65 -12.38
CA GLU A 131 -7.99 1.32 -12.98
C GLU A 131 -8.90 0.27 -12.36
N GLY A 132 -9.35 0.49 -11.12
CA GLY A 132 -10.23 -0.42 -10.41
C GLY A 132 -10.93 0.23 -9.24
N ALA A 133 -12.02 -0.39 -8.79
CA ALA A 133 -12.75 -0.02 -7.59
C ALA A 133 -13.36 -1.27 -6.94
N SER A 134 -13.13 -1.46 -5.64
CA SER A 134 -13.51 -2.69 -4.94
C SER A 134 -14.07 -2.42 -3.55
N ASP A 135 -15.00 -3.27 -3.13
CA ASP A 135 -15.46 -3.43 -1.75
C ASP A 135 -14.93 -4.77 -1.22
N HIS A 136 -13.99 -4.70 -0.28
CA HIS A 136 -13.38 -5.87 0.35
C HIS A 136 -14.15 -6.37 1.57
N GLY A 137 -15.24 -5.68 1.95
CA GLY A 137 -15.96 -5.98 3.17
C GLY A 137 -15.29 -5.38 4.41
N THR A 138 -13.98 -5.35 4.47
CA THR A 138 -13.18 -4.67 5.50
C THR A 138 -12.97 -3.19 5.18
N HIS A 139 -12.86 -2.85 3.91
CA HIS A 139 -12.65 -1.48 3.42
C HIS A 139 -13.17 -1.31 1.99
N GLU A 140 -13.40 -0.07 1.58
CA GLU A 140 -13.71 0.33 0.22
C GLU A 140 -12.46 0.96 -0.41
N ALA A 141 -12.19 0.66 -1.70
CA ALA A 141 -10.94 1.03 -2.35
C ALA A 141 -11.10 1.50 -3.80
N LEU A 142 -10.24 2.44 -4.21
CA LEU A 142 -10.03 2.89 -5.58
C LEU A 142 -8.56 2.67 -5.95
N TYR A 143 -8.28 2.12 -7.12
CA TYR A 143 -6.93 1.77 -7.59
C TYR A 143 -6.53 2.60 -8.79
N LEU A 144 -5.31 3.11 -8.77
CA LEU A 144 -4.75 3.90 -9.85
C LEU A 144 -3.21 3.87 -9.80
N PRO A 145 -2.51 4.08 -10.93
CA PRO A 145 -1.07 4.28 -10.93
C PRO A 145 -0.70 5.75 -10.76
N ASP A 146 0.49 6.02 -10.23
CA ASP A 146 1.13 7.32 -10.38
C ASP A 146 1.77 7.49 -11.78
N PRO A 147 2.37 8.64 -12.11
CA PRO A 147 2.98 8.87 -13.42
C PRO A 147 4.14 7.94 -13.79
N ASP A 148 4.76 7.27 -12.82
CA ASP A 148 5.82 6.28 -13.01
C ASP A 148 5.29 4.84 -12.99
N GLY A 149 3.97 4.64 -12.79
CA GLY A 149 3.34 3.34 -12.72
C GLY A 149 3.41 2.68 -11.34
N ASN A 150 3.71 3.44 -10.29
CA ASN A 150 3.59 2.93 -8.93
C ASN A 150 2.10 2.77 -8.57
N GLY A 151 1.69 1.59 -8.16
CA GLY A 151 0.31 1.31 -7.77
C GLY A 151 -0.05 2.04 -6.48
N ILE A 152 -1.22 2.66 -6.48
CA ILE A 152 -1.82 3.36 -5.34
C ILE A 152 -3.20 2.78 -5.11
N GLU A 153 -3.52 2.54 -3.86
CA GLU A 153 -4.86 2.26 -3.38
C GLU A 153 -5.33 3.44 -2.53
N LEU A 154 -6.48 4.01 -2.83
CA LEU A 154 -7.16 4.97 -1.96
C LEU A 154 -8.23 4.21 -1.22
N ALA A 155 -8.12 4.09 0.10
CA ALA A 155 -8.97 3.23 0.91
C ALA A 155 -9.65 3.96 2.06
N ALA A 156 -10.79 3.44 2.49
CA ALA A 156 -11.44 3.80 3.75
C ALA A 156 -11.94 2.53 4.44
N ASP A 157 -11.50 2.32 5.69
CA ASP A 157 -11.93 1.18 6.48
C ASP A 157 -13.42 1.28 6.84
N ARG A 158 -14.07 0.14 6.90
CA ARG A 158 -15.37 -0.03 7.55
C ARG A 158 -15.16 -0.19 9.07
N PRO A 159 -16.17 0.11 9.89
CA PRO A 159 -16.10 -0.22 11.32
C PRO A 159 -15.74 -1.70 11.53
N ARG A 160 -14.85 -1.98 12.48
CA ARG A 160 -14.35 -3.36 12.73
C ARG A 160 -15.46 -4.36 13.03
N GLU A 161 -16.55 -3.90 13.62
CA GLU A 161 -17.69 -4.71 14.03
C GLU A 161 -18.44 -5.34 12.83
N VAL A 162 -18.28 -4.76 11.64
CA VAL A 162 -18.92 -5.26 10.41
C VAL A 162 -17.96 -5.99 9.48
N TRP A 163 -16.70 -6.14 9.87
CA TRP A 163 -15.73 -6.86 9.06
C TRP A 163 -16.13 -8.33 8.91
N PRO A 164 -16.04 -8.91 7.72
CA PRO A 164 -16.20 -10.34 7.52
C PRO A 164 -15.08 -11.08 8.29
N LYS A 165 -15.30 -12.35 8.55
CA LYS A 165 -14.22 -13.21 9.04
C LYS A 165 -13.14 -13.33 7.94
N PRO A 166 -11.85 -13.49 8.29
CA PRO A 166 -10.79 -13.63 7.30
C PRO A 166 -11.07 -14.73 6.26
N GLU A 167 -11.63 -15.85 6.68
CA GLU A 167 -11.99 -16.96 5.79
C GLU A 167 -13.03 -16.56 4.74
N GLU A 168 -13.98 -15.70 5.12
CA GLU A 168 -15.05 -15.21 4.24
C GLU A 168 -14.52 -14.14 3.29
N GLU A 169 -13.68 -13.22 3.79
CA GLU A 169 -13.06 -12.14 3.02
C GLU A 169 -12.22 -12.70 1.86
N TYR A 170 -11.27 -13.59 2.19
CA TYR A 170 -10.32 -14.10 1.21
C TYR A 170 -10.87 -15.23 0.33
N SER A 171 -11.95 -15.90 0.72
CA SER A 171 -12.59 -16.92 -0.10
C SER A 171 -13.56 -16.36 -1.13
N SER A 172 -14.28 -15.26 -0.81
CA SER A 172 -15.25 -14.65 -1.71
C SER A 172 -14.61 -13.66 -2.69
N GLY A 173 -13.41 -13.16 -2.37
CA GLY A 173 -12.77 -12.08 -3.11
C GLY A 173 -13.50 -10.74 -3.00
N PRO A 174 -12.92 -9.67 -3.57
CA PRO A 174 -13.52 -8.34 -3.55
C PRO A 174 -14.78 -8.26 -4.43
N ARG A 175 -15.75 -7.47 -3.99
CA ARG A 175 -16.95 -7.13 -4.74
C ARG A 175 -16.76 -5.81 -5.48
N ALA A 176 -17.61 -5.52 -6.46
CA ALA A 176 -17.65 -4.20 -7.09
C ALA A 176 -18.04 -3.14 -6.06
N LEU A 177 -17.32 -2.03 -6.04
CA LEU A 177 -17.65 -0.88 -5.20
C LEU A 177 -18.95 -0.24 -5.68
N ASP A 178 -19.88 0.05 -4.77
CA ASP A 178 -21.04 0.90 -5.01
C ASP A 178 -20.59 2.39 -5.00
N LEU A 179 -20.01 2.82 -6.12
CA LEU A 179 -19.52 4.18 -6.29
C LEU A 179 -20.63 5.24 -6.17
N PRO A 180 -21.84 5.07 -6.70
CA PRO A 180 -22.97 5.96 -6.42
C PRO A 180 -23.22 6.14 -4.93
N SER A 181 -23.35 5.06 -4.16
CA SER A 181 -23.53 5.11 -2.70
C SER A 181 -22.36 5.78 -1.98
N LEU A 182 -21.14 5.59 -2.45
CA LEU A 182 -19.97 6.31 -1.90
C LEU A 182 -20.12 7.82 -2.12
N LEU A 183 -20.43 8.26 -3.33
CA LEU A 183 -20.56 9.68 -3.67
C LEU A 183 -21.75 10.34 -3.02
N ASP A 184 -22.83 9.62 -2.76
CA ASP A 184 -24.03 10.12 -2.06
C ASP A 184 -23.70 10.59 -0.62
N THR A 185 -22.63 10.07 0.00
CA THR A 185 -22.20 10.49 1.34
C THR A 185 -21.80 11.97 1.43
N ILE A 186 -21.45 12.58 0.29
CA ILE A 186 -21.04 13.98 0.19
C ILE A 186 -21.92 14.78 -0.78
N ALA A 187 -23.14 14.29 -1.04
CA ALA A 187 -24.06 14.95 -1.97
C ALA A 187 -24.30 16.41 -1.60
N GLY A 188 -24.12 17.31 -2.56
CA GLY A 188 -24.30 18.75 -2.34
C GLY A 188 -23.09 19.47 -1.70
N GLU A 189 -22.02 18.76 -1.33
CA GLU A 189 -20.81 19.41 -0.86
C GLU A 189 -20.00 20.04 -2.02
N PRO A 190 -19.36 21.19 -1.79
CA PRO A 190 -18.40 21.73 -2.76
C PRO A 190 -17.15 20.83 -2.82
N ALA A 191 -16.56 20.71 -4.00
CA ALA A 191 -15.31 19.98 -4.19
C ALA A 191 -14.19 20.59 -3.34
N ARG A 192 -13.38 19.74 -2.72
CA ARG A 192 -12.22 20.14 -1.91
C ARG A 192 -10.92 19.78 -2.64
N ALA A 193 -10.11 20.78 -2.92
CA ALA A 193 -8.84 20.60 -3.65
C ALA A 193 -7.78 19.86 -2.83
N ARG A 194 -7.83 19.94 -1.49
CA ARG A 194 -6.82 19.33 -0.61
C ARG A 194 -7.44 18.24 0.27
N VAL A 195 -6.60 17.25 0.56
CA VAL A 195 -6.94 16.20 1.53
C VAL A 195 -7.04 16.81 2.94
N ALA A 196 -8.00 16.33 3.72
CA ALA A 196 -8.13 16.71 5.14
C ALA A 196 -7.09 15.95 6.00
N PRO A 197 -6.75 16.48 7.19
CA PRO A 197 -5.92 15.79 8.17
C PRO A 197 -6.48 14.41 8.57
N GLY A 198 -5.59 13.46 8.85
CA GLY A 198 -5.94 12.11 9.24
C GLY A 198 -5.63 11.05 8.18
N LEU A 199 -5.11 11.46 7.00
CA LEU A 199 -4.60 10.53 6.01
C LEU A 199 -3.37 9.80 6.56
N ARG A 200 -3.27 8.50 6.30
CA ARG A 200 -2.12 7.67 6.70
C ARG A 200 -1.82 6.61 5.66
N VAL A 201 -0.68 5.96 5.77
CA VAL A 201 -0.43 4.70 5.05
C VAL A 201 -1.19 3.60 5.79
N GLY A 202 -2.09 2.91 5.10
CA GLY A 202 -2.90 1.83 5.66
C GLY A 202 -2.22 0.49 5.56
N HIS A 203 -1.75 0.16 4.36
CA HIS A 203 -1.04 -1.08 4.08
C HIS A 203 -0.15 -0.96 2.84
N LEU A 204 0.72 -1.94 2.65
CA LEU A 204 1.45 -2.15 1.41
C LEU A 204 1.14 -3.52 0.83
N HIS A 205 1.27 -3.65 -0.48
CA HIS A 205 1.27 -4.92 -1.17
C HIS A 205 2.52 -5.01 -2.06
N LEU A 206 3.28 -6.10 -1.90
CA LEU A 206 4.56 -6.29 -2.58
C LEU A 206 4.49 -7.43 -3.59
N HIS A 207 5.25 -7.31 -4.66
CA HIS A 207 5.66 -8.45 -5.48
C HIS A 207 6.90 -9.07 -4.89
N VAL A 208 6.88 -10.37 -4.66
CA VAL A 208 8.01 -11.17 -4.15
C VAL A 208 8.26 -12.37 -5.06
N GLY A 209 9.39 -13.03 -4.88
CA GLY A 209 9.72 -14.24 -5.67
C GLY A 209 9.15 -15.53 -5.06
N ASP A 210 8.84 -15.54 -3.77
CA ASP A 210 8.43 -16.73 -3.04
C ASP A 210 7.65 -16.36 -1.78
N VAL A 211 6.46 -16.94 -1.62
CA VAL A 211 5.56 -16.62 -0.49
C VAL A 211 6.10 -17.15 0.83
N ASP A 212 6.66 -18.36 0.85
CA ASP A 212 7.15 -18.98 2.08
C ASP A 212 8.39 -18.23 2.62
N ARG A 213 9.29 -17.78 1.72
CA ARG A 213 10.41 -16.90 2.11
C ARG A 213 9.93 -15.54 2.62
N GLY A 214 8.84 -15.02 2.06
CA GLY A 214 8.18 -13.81 2.56
C GLY A 214 7.66 -14.02 3.98
N LEU A 215 6.95 -15.12 4.25
CA LEU A 215 6.47 -15.48 5.58
C LEU A 215 7.62 -15.64 6.58
N ALA A 216 8.69 -16.34 6.20
CA ALA A 216 9.86 -16.51 7.06
C ALA A 216 10.47 -15.16 7.49
N PHE A 217 10.43 -14.14 6.63
CA PHE A 217 10.93 -12.81 6.99
C PHE A 217 9.88 -11.96 7.72
N TYR A 218 8.71 -11.74 7.13
CA TYR A 218 7.73 -10.79 7.66
C TYR A 218 7.02 -11.32 8.90
N ARG A 219 6.67 -12.61 8.94
CA ARG A 219 6.01 -13.24 10.08
C ARG A 219 7.03 -13.70 11.13
N ASP A 220 7.98 -14.56 10.75
CA ASP A 220 8.80 -15.30 11.73
C ASP A 220 9.93 -14.43 12.30
N VAL A 221 10.47 -13.51 11.52
CA VAL A 221 11.55 -12.59 11.95
C VAL A 221 11.01 -11.26 12.44
N LEU A 222 10.23 -10.52 11.63
CA LEU A 222 9.72 -9.22 12.05
C LEU A 222 8.59 -9.33 13.09
N GLY A 223 7.77 -10.37 13.04
CA GLY A 223 6.74 -10.63 14.05
C GLY A 223 5.34 -10.16 13.66
N PHE A 224 5.05 -10.01 12.37
CA PHE A 224 3.65 -9.91 11.95
C PHE A 224 2.91 -11.23 12.21
N GLU A 225 1.60 -11.15 12.35
CA GLU A 225 0.71 -12.30 12.45
C GLU A 225 0.13 -12.61 11.07
N LEU A 226 -0.04 -13.89 10.74
CA LEU A 226 -0.69 -14.32 9.51
C LEU A 226 -2.17 -13.95 9.53
N SER A 227 -2.64 -13.19 8.57
CA SER A 227 -4.08 -12.90 8.34
C SER A 227 -4.69 -13.90 7.37
N ALA A 228 -3.99 -14.17 6.25
CA ALA A 228 -4.41 -15.17 5.28
C ALA A 228 -3.23 -15.68 4.44
N LEU A 229 -3.30 -16.95 4.05
CA LEU A 229 -2.39 -17.60 3.13
C LEU A 229 -3.16 -18.15 1.93
N LEU A 230 -2.76 -17.72 0.75
CA LEU A 230 -3.30 -18.16 -0.54
C LEU A 230 -2.20 -18.83 -1.37
N PRO A 231 -2.52 -19.61 -2.42
CA PRO A 231 -1.50 -20.30 -3.24
C PRO A 231 -0.46 -19.38 -3.89
N SER A 232 -0.76 -18.09 -4.05
CA SER A 232 0.11 -17.11 -4.73
C SER A 232 0.33 -15.82 -3.95
N ALA A 233 -0.20 -15.71 -2.73
CA ALA A 233 -0.10 -14.51 -1.90
C ALA A 233 -0.21 -14.85 -0.41
N ALA A 234 0.33 -13.98 0.44
CA ALA A 234 0.06 -13.99 1.87
C ALA A 234 -0.23 -12.58 2.35
N PHE A 235 -1.00 -12.49 3.43
CA PHE A 235 -1.38 -11.25 4.09
C PHE A 235 -1.02 -11.37 5.57
N VAL A 236 -0.35 -10.35 6.10
CA VAL A 236 0.10 -10.33 7.49
C VAL A 236 -0.27 -8.99 8.14
N SER A 237 -0.50 -9.03 9.45
CA SER A 237 -0.93 -7.86 10.21
C SER A 237 -0.38 -7.87 11.63
N ALA A 238 -0.78 -6.88 12.43
CA ALA A 238 -0.67 -6.87 13.88
C ALA A 238 -2.01 -6.46 14.49
N GLY A 239 -2.30 -6.92 15.70
CA GLY A 239 -3.50 -6.54 16.45
C GLY A 239 -4.81 -6.86 15.75
N GLY A 240 -4.82 -7.88 14.88
CA GLY A 240 -6.02 -8.32 14.18
C GLY A 240 -6.54 -7.35 13.13
N TYR A 241 -5.75 -6.42 12.62
CA TYR A 241 -6.08 -5.64 11.43
C TYR A 241 -6.21 -6.56 10.22
N HIS A 242 -6.97 -6.17 9.17
CA HIS A 242 -7.17 -7.05 8.00
C HIS A 242 -5.83 -7.42 7.35
N HIS A 243 -4.96 -6.46 7.06
CA HIS A 243 -3.54 -6.64 6.76
C HIS A 243 -2.79 -5.30 6.76
N HIS A 244 -1.56 -5.30 7.29
CA HIS A 244 -0.62 -4.20 7.13
C HIS A 244 0.28 -4.43 5.93
N LEU A 245 0.50 -5.69 5.58
CA LEU A 245 1.33 -6.07 4.44
C LEU A 245 0.72 -7.27 3.73
N GLY A 246 0.50 -7.12 2.41
CA GLY A 246 0.28 -8.21 1.47
C GLY A 246 1.53 -8.46 0.64
N PHE A 247 1.78 -9.69 0.22
CA PHE A 247 2.82 -9.99 -0.75
C PHE A 247 2.43 -11.19 -1.62
N ASN A 248 2.84 -11.14 -2.89
CA ASN A 248 2.41 -12.08 -3.90
C ASN A 248 3.51 -12.43 -4.91
N VAL A 249 3.29 -13.52 -5.67
CA VAL A 249 4.17 -13.97 -6.74
C VAL A 249 3.58 -13.72 -8.15
N TRP A 250 2.72 -12.72 -8.32
CA TRP A 250 2.01 -12.47 -9.58
C TRP A 250 2.91 -11.96 -10.71
N ARG A 251 4.04 -11.33 -10.40
CA ARG A 251 5.08 -11.01 -11.39
C ARG A 251 5.91 -12.21 -11.82
N GLY A 252 5.75 -13.34 -11.15
CA GLY A 252 6.39 -14.63 -11.40
C GLY A 252 7.10 -15.17 -10.17
N ARG A 253 7.00 -16.50 -9.97
CA ARG A 253 7.81 -17.18 -8.95
C ARG A 253 9.30 -17.05 -9.27
N GLY A 254 10.13 -16.87 -8.26
CA GLY A 254 11.57 -16.77 -8.39
C GLY A 254 12.07 -15.42 -8.92
N VAL A 255 11.23 -14.38 -9.05
CA VAL A 255 11.71 -13.04 -9.39
C VAL A 255 12.70 -12.55 -8.34
N GLY A 256 13.77 -11.92 -8.80
CA GLY A 256 14.83 -11.35 -7.97
C GLY A 256 14.58 -9.88 -7.60
N PRO A 257 15.54 -9.25 -6.90
CA PRO A 257 15.52 -7.83 -6.59
C PRO A 257 15.42 -6.97 -7.84
N ALA A 258 14.82 -5.78 -7.69
CA ALA A 258 14.84 -4.79 -8.75
C ALA A 258 16.27 -4.28 -8.99
N PRO A 259 16.67 -4.06 -10.25
CA PRO A 259 17.97 -3.46 -10.57
C PRO A 259 18.11 -2.05 -10.02
N ASP A 260 19.33 -1.56 -9.90
CA ASP A 260 19.58 -0.15 -9.67
C ASP A 260 18.87 0.73 -10.71
N HIS A 261 18.55 1.96 -10.32
CA HIS A 261 17.83 2.91 -11.17
C HIS A 261 16.47 2.38 -11.66
N THR A 262 15.72 1.76 -10.75
CA THR A 262 14.35 1.31 -10.98
C THR A 262 13.38 2.23 -10.25
N VAL A 263 12.30 2.67 -10.92
CA VAL A 263 11.19 3.37 -10.24
C VAL A 263 10.49 2.42 -9.28
N GLY A 264 9.94 2.93 -8.20
CA GLY A 264 9.23 2.12 -7.22
C GLY A 264 9.72 2.29 -5.79
N LEU A 265 9.41 1.32 -4.96
CA LEU A 265 9.67 1.35 -3.53
C LEU A 265 11.17 1.32 -3.22
N ARG A 266 11.64 2.35 -2.52
CA ARG A 266 12.99 2.37 -1.93
C ARG A 266 12.99 1.74 -0.55
N ASP A 267 12.09 2.20 0.29
CA ASP A 267 11.86 1.68 1.64
C ASP A 267 10.46 2.07 2.13
N TRP A 268 10.02 1.38 3.16
CA TRP A 268 8.80 1.66 3.90
C TRP A 268 9.07 1.54 5.40
N THR A 269 8.20 2.10 6.23
CA THR A 269 8.48 2.27 7.65
C THR A 269 7.42 1.59 8.51
N ILE A 270 7.87 0.87 9.53
CA ILE A 270 7.07 0.38 10.66
C ILE A 270 7.36 1.33 11.82
N GLU A 271 6.34 1.97 12.35
CA GLU A 271 6.40 2.85 13.52
C GLU A 271 5.85 2.11 14.74
N LEU A 272 6.68 1.98 15.77
CA LEU A 272 6.35 1.36 17.06
C LEU A 272 6.24 2.42 18.15
N GLY A 273 5.46 2.16 19.17
CA GLY A 273 5.16 3.14 20.21
C GLY A 273 6.33 3.51 21.10
N THR A 274 7.30 2.59 21.28
CA THR A 274 8.43 2.81 22.23
C THR A 274 9.76 2.29 21.70
N ALA A 275 10.85 2.81 22.28
CA ALA A 275 12.22 2.38 21.96
C ALA A 275 12.47 0.91 22.37
N GLU A 276 11.81 0.43 23.42
CA GLU A 276 11.91 -0.95 23.89
C GLU A 276 11.32 -1.91 22.87
N GLN A 277 10.18 -1.57 22.26
CA GLN A 277 9.56 -2.36 21.18
C GLN A 277 10.48 -2.43 19.96
N VAL A 278 11.11 -1.31 19.58
CA VAL A 278 12.11 -1.26 18.49
C VAL A 278 13.32 -2.14 18.81
N ALA A 279 13.83 -2.08 20.05
CA ALA A 279 14.96 -2.90 20.50
C ALA A 279 14.60 -4.40 20.53
N GLU A 280 13.37 -4.74 20.89
CA GLU A 280 12.88 -6.12 20.87
C GLU A 280 12.85 -6.69 19.44
N VAL A 281 12.32 -5.95 18.47
CA VAL A 281 12.34 -6.39 17.06
C VAL A 281 13.79 -6.50 16.56
N ARG A 282 14.67 -5.56 16.93
CA ARG A 282 16.08 -5.60 16.56
C ARG A 282 16.79 -6.84 17.11
N SER A 283 16.54 -7.23 18.38
CA SER A 283 17.18 -8.39 18.98
C SER A 283 16.85 -9.69 18.26
N ARG A 284 15.65 -9.83 17.68
CA ARG A 284 15.27 -11.00 16.88
C ARG A 284 16.10 -11.12 15.59
N LEU A 285 16.54 -9.99 15.03
CA LEU A 285 17.37 -9.94 13.85
C LEU A 285 18.83 -10.29 14.15
N GLU A 286 19.32 -10.05 15.36
CA GLU A 286 20.69 -10.37 15.78
C GLU A 286 20.97 -11.89 15.75
N ASP A 287 19.93 -12.71 15.92
CA ASP A 287 20.01 -14.18 15.81
C ASP A 287 19.99 -14.66 14.33
N THR A 288 19.90 -13.74 13.37
CA THR A 288 19.86 -14.02 11.94
C THR A 288 21.14 -13.54 11.26
N ALA A 289 21.35 -13.99 10.02
CA ALA A 289 22.45 -13.48 9.18
C ALA A 289 22.14 -12.14 8.48
N LEU A 290 21.02 -11.48 8.82
CA LEU A 290 20.59 -10.26 8.16
C LEU A 290 21.40 -9.04 8.65
N ALA A 291 21.80 -8.21 7.71
CA ALA A 291 22.51 -6.97 8.04
C ALA A 291 21.51 -5.91 8.55
N VAL A 292 21.67 -5.51 9.80
CA VAL A 292 20.87 -4.46 10.44
C VAL A 292 21.66 -3.15 10.42
N GLN A 293 21.11 -2.12 9.77
CA GLN A 293 21.72 -0.80 9.65
C GLN A 293 21.05 0.17 10.63
N PRO A 294 21.80 0.81 11.55
CA PRO A 294 21.24 1.84 12.43
C PRO A 294 20.70 3.03 11.64
N THR A 295 19.55 3.56 12.06
CA THR A 295 18.94 4.79 11.53
C THR A 295 18.55 5.73 12.66
N ALA A 296 18.14 6.96 12.33
CA ALA A 296 17.61 7.87 13.34
C ALA A 296 16.33 7.30 13.97
N GLY A 297 16.36 7.02 15.25
CA GLY A 297 15.20 6.48 16.00
C GLY A 297 14.94 4.98 15.84
N GLY A 298 15.84 4.22 15.16
CA GLY A 298 15.63 2.79 14.97
C GLY A 298 16.68 2.12 14.10
N PHE A 299 16.25 1.30 13.19
CA PHE A 299 17.12 0.55 12.27
C PHE A 299 16.42 0.29 10.92
N MET A 300 17.22 -0.12 9.94
CA MET A 300 16.76 -0.61 8.64
C MET A 300 17.28 -2.03 8.42
N VAL A 301 16.45 -2.87 7.84
CA VAL A 301 16.76 -4.24 7.41
C VAL A 301 16.22 -4.44 5.99
N ARG A 302 16.80 -5.37 5.25
CA ARG A 302 16.30 -5.75 3.92
C ARG A 302 15.67 -7.11 3.94
N ASP A 303 14.56 -7.23 3.23
CA ASP A 303 13.92 -8.51 2.99
C ASP A 303 14.73 -9.37 1.99
N PRO A 304 14.32 -10.63 1.72
CA PRO A 304 15.04 -11.49 0.77
C PRO A 304 15.15 -10.98 -0.68
N TRP A 305 14.47 -9.91 -1.02
CA TRP A 305 14.48 -9.24 -2.34
C TRP A 305 15.05 -7.83 -2.29
N GLU A 306 15.83 -7.53 -1.26
CA GLU A 306 16.49 -6.23 -1.04
C GLU A 306 15.51 -5.05 -0.82
N ILE A 307 14.21 -5.32 -0.58
CA ILE A 307 13.25 -4.29 -0.20
C ILE A 307 13.57 -3.84 1.23
N ALA A 308 13.85 -2.56 1.40
CA ALA A 308 14.22 -2.03 2.70
C ALA A 308 13.01 -1.75 3.59
N VAL A 309 13.10 -2.17 4.84
CA VAL A 309 12.13 -1.93 5.91
C VAL A 309 12.81 -1.14 7.01
N GLN A 310 12.28 0.02 7.34
CA GLN A 310 12.69 0.79 8.51
C GLN A 310 11.78 0.43 9.69
N VAL A 311 12.37 0.21 10.86
CA VAL A 311 11.65 0.04 12.13
C VAL A 311 12.10 1.15 13.06
N VAL A 312 11.19 2.04 13.42
CA VAL A 312 11.51 3.25 14.20
C VAL A 312 10.51 3.48 15.32
N VAL A 313 10.89 4.30 16.28
CA VAL A 313 9.94 4.86 17.24
C VAL A 313 9.07 5.87 16.50
N GLY A 314 7.78 5.61 16.44
CA GLY A 314 6.80 6.50 15.83
C GLY A 314 6.56 7.77 16.64
N PRO A 315 5.92 8.80 16.05
CA PRO A 315 5.46 9.95 16.81
C PRO A 315 4.49 9.50 17.89
N ALA A 316 4.61 10.09 19.08
CA ALA A 316 3.69 9.79 20.19
C ALA A 316 2.23 9.89 19.67
N ALA A 317 1.42 8.87 19.97
CA ALA A 317 0.01 8.90 19.61
C ALA A 317 -0.60 10.17 20.20
N GLY A 318 -0.98 11.11 19.33
CA GLY A 318 -1.82 12.23 19.77
C GLY A 318 -3.10 11.66 20.36
N PRO A 319 -3.77 12.37 21.29
CA PRO A 319 -5.03 11.92 21.84
C PRO A 319 -5.96 11.53 20.70
N ALA A 320 -6.53 10.33 20.79
CA ALA A 320 -7.54 9.85 19.87
C ALA A 320 -8.70 10.87 19.92
N GLY A 321 -8.91 11.57 18.81
CA GLY A 321 -10.01 12.51 18.65
C GLY A 321 -11.28 11.77 18.27
#